data_a0f53c5a4a9466d1905dca41cc9ececb
#
_entry.id   a0f53c5a4a9466d1905dca41cc9ececb
#
_cell.length_a   1.000
_cell.length_b   1.000
_cell.length_c   1.000
_cell.angle_alpha   90.00
_cell.angle_beta   90.00
_cell.angle_gamma   90.00
#
_symmetry.space_group_name_H-M   'P 1'
#
loop_
_entity.id
_entity.type
_entity.pdbx_description
1 polymer ?
#
loop_
_entity_poly.entity_id
_entity_poly.type
_entity_poly.pdbx_seq_one_letter_code
_entity_poly.pdbx_strand_id
1 'polypeptide(L)'
;MSKPSFLNKTKKKICLICEGFEEFDYISKLLELKIWSDVYDFELVNAESCGNISARYQDRYQSDNYDIVLVFCDTDRRLEDGFELIRTKINNIFGNSVAADKVIIFVNPCTMQVILSHFGDVSLRTQNKRKNDPEIKRLTGLSDEKKYDGCKEHRDFIFSQITKENYEEMKKRISLLSDDYKNQPATNFAYYLRLFENSNSDWIDKINSIIEKE
;
A
#
# COMPACT_ATOMS: atom_id res chain seq x y z
N MET A 1 14.09 31.01 34.29
CA MET A 1 14.19 29.72 33.57
C MET A 1 12.82 29.45 32.94
N SER A 2 12.68 29.70 31.62
CA SER A 2 11.47 29.40 30.88
C SER A 2 11.43 27.91 30.59
N LYS A 3 10.35 27.22 30.98
CA LYS A 3 10.10 25.83 30.60
C LYS A 3 10.01 25.76 29.06
N PRO A 4 10.68 24.80 28.41
CA PRO A 4 10.46 24.59 26.99
C PRO A 4 8.99 24.18 26.81
N SER A 5 8.23 24.94 26.02
CA SER A 5 6.90 24.54 25.58
C SER A 5 7.09 23.36 24.60
N PHE A 6 6.87 22.15 25.09
CA PHE A 6 6.60 21.03 24.19
C PHE A 6 5.25 21.31 23.53
N LEU A 7 5.29 21.99 22.40
CA LEU A 7 4.17 21.99 21.46
C LEU A 7 4.00 20.54 21.01
N ASN A 8 3.01 19.85 21.58
CA ASN A 8 2.52 18.61 21.01
C ASN A 8 2.08 18.91 19.57
N LYS A 9 2.98 18.71 18.60
CA LYS A 9 2.59 18.73 17.20
C LYS A 9 1.56 17.62 17.05
N THR A 10 0.31 17.99 16.76
CA THR A 10 -0.73 17.01 16.42
C THR A 10 -0.23 16.20 15.24
N LYS A 11 -0.25 14.88 15.37
CA LYS A 11 0.14 13.95 14.30
C LYS A 11 -0.78 14.14 13.10
N LYS A 12 -0.23 14.00 11.91
CA LYS A 12 -1.00 13.95 10.67
C LYS A 12 -1.70 12.59 10.55
N LYS A 13 -3.02 12.62 10.39
CA LYS A 13 -3.84 11.40 10.29
C LYS A 13 -3.93 10.93 8.84
N ILE A 14 -3.45 9.73 8.59
CA ILE A 14 -3.47 9.08 7.28
C ILE A 14 -4.42 7.90 7.33
N CYS A 15 -5.49 7.92 6.52
CA CYS A 15 -6.28 6.74 6.29
C CYS A 15 -5.70 5.96 5.11
N LEU A 16 -5.39 4.68 5.29
CA LEU A 16 -4.91 3.79 4.23
C LEU A 16 -5.90 2.65 4.02
N ILE A 17 -6.60 2.70 2.88
CA ILE A 17 -7.58 1.69 2.49
C ILE A 17 -6.87 0.58 1.75
N CYS A 18 -6.87 -0.61 2.33
CA CYS A 18 -6.29 -1.82 1.79
C CYS A 18 -7.37 -2.64 1.06
N GLU A 19 -7.04 -3.22 -0.09
CA GLU A 19 -8.00 -3.98 -0.91
C GLU A 19 -8.60 -5.16 -0.16
N GLY A 20 -7.75 -5.95 0.51
CA GLY A 20 -8.15 -7.15 1.22
C GLY A 20 -7.26 -7.43 2.44
N PHE A 21 -7.39 -8.64 2.98
CA PHE A 21 -6.63 -9.06 4.17
C PHE A 21 -5.12 -9.18 3.93
N GLU A 22 -4.68 -9.51 2.72
CA GLU A 22 -3.26 -9.64 2.41
C GLU A 22 -2.57 -8.27 2.50
N GLU A 23 -3.14 -7.25 1.89
CA GLU A 23 -2.68 -5.86 1.95
C GLU A 23 -2.75 -5.30 3.37
N PHE A 24 -3.90 -5.52 4.04
CA PHE A 24 -4.14 -5.03 5.39
C PHE A 24 -3.14 -5.59 6.40
N ASP A 25 -2.94 -6.92 6.42
CA ASP A 25 -2.02 -7.58 7.33
C ASP A 25 -0.56 -7.23 7.01
N TYR A 26 -0.23 -7.07 5.71
CA TYR A 26 1.11 -6.64 5.30
C TYR A 26 1.44 -5.23 5.79
N ILE A 27 0.56 -4.27 5.57
CA ILE A 27 0.76 -2.89 6.05
C ILE A 27 0.77 -2.84 7.57
N SER A 28 -0.11 -3.60 8.25
CA SER A 28 -0.10 -3.73 9.71
C SER A 28 1.28 -4.19 10.20
N LYS A 29 1.87 -5.17 9.53
CA LYS A 29 3.23 -5.64 9.85
C LYS A 29 4.28 -4.56 9.68
N LEU A 30 4.21 -3.75 8.63
CA LEU A 30 5.15 -2.64 8.44
C LEU A 30 5.01 -1.57 9.54
N LEU A 31 3.79 -1.28 9.99
CA LEU A 31 3.54 -0.36 11.12
C LEU A 31 4.13 -0.90 12.43
N GLU A 32 4.04 -2.22 12.69
CA GLU A 32 4.65 -2.87 13.86
C GLU A 32 6.17 -2.69 13.90
N LEU A 33 6.83 -2.61 12.75
CA LEU A 33 8.27 -2.40 12.67
C LEU A 33 8.71 -1.01 13.18
N LYS A 34 7.78 -0.04 13.27
CA LYS A 34 8.07 1.33 13.72
C LYS A 34 9.24 1.97 12.96
N ILE A 35 9.19 1.84 11.63
CA ILE A 35 10.19 2.41 10.71
C ILE A 35 9.68 3.69 10.06
N TRP A 36 8.37 3.88 10.02
CA TRP A 36 7.76 5.09 9.51
C TRP A 36 7.76 6.19 10.57
N SER A 37 7.76 7.43 10.11
CA SER A 37 7.89 8.59 11.00
C SER A 37 6.71 8.68 11.99
N ASP A 38 7.03 9.03 13.22
CA ASP A 38 6.05 9.21 14.32
C ASP A 38 5.20 10.49 14.21
N VAL A 39 5.47 11.33 13.19
CA VAL A 39 4.62 12.48 12.86
C VAL A 39 3.30 12.06 12.21
N TYR A 40 3.17 10.80 11.80
CA TYR A 40 1.95 10.25 11.21
C TYR A 40 1.22 9.32 12.18
N ASP A 41 -0.10 9.33 12.05
CA ASP A 41 -1.01 8.39 12.71
C ASP A 41 -1.80 7.68 11.61
N PHE A 42 -1.57 6.36 11.46
CA PHE A 42 -2.16 5.55 10.39
C PHE A 42 -3.39 4.83 10.89
N GLU A 43 -4.53 5.04 10.22
CA GLU A 43 -5.69 4.19 10.34
C GLU A 43 -5.82 3.30 9.10
N LEU A 44 -5.82 1.98 9.30
CA LEU A 44 -6.00 1.01 8.23
C LEU A 44 -7.46 0.61 8.09
N VAL A 45 -7.94 0.57 6.85
CA VAL A 45 -9.31 0.14 6.51
C VAL A 45 -9.21 -1.02 5.53
N ASN A 46 -9.77 -2.17 5.87
CA ASN A 46 -9.93 -3.27 4.92
C ASN A 46 -11.19 -3.04 4.08
N ALA A 47 -11.04 -2.91 2.77
CA ALA A 47 -12.16 -2.77 1.86
C ALA A 47 -12.89 -4.10 1.58
N GLU A 48 -12.25 -5.24 1.98
CA GLU A 48 -12.75 -6.62 1.79
C GLU A 48 -12.79 -7.08 0.33
N SER A 49 -12.80 -6.15 -0.61
CA SER A 49 -12.68 -6.44 -2.04
C SER A 49 -12.38 -5.17 -2.83
N CYS A 50 -11.83 -5.35 -4.01
CA CYS A 50 -11.56 -4.30 -4.99
C CYS A 50 -12.83 -3.46 -5.31
N GLY A 51 -14.02 -4.09 -5.41
CA GLY A 51 -15.27 -3.40 -5.69
C GLY A 51 -15.71 -2.37 -4.63
N ASN A 52 -15.27 -2.54 -3.38
CA ASN A 52 -15.64 -1.66 -2.27
C ASN A 52 -14.69 -0.46 -2.08
N ILE A 53 -13.49 -0.49 -2.69
CA ILE A 53 -12.44 0.51 -2.47
C ILE A 53 -12.96 1.93 -2.67
N SER A 54 -13.62 2.18 -3.80
CA SER A 54 -14.06 3.54 -4.17
C SER A 54 -15.13 4.08 -3.21
N ALA A 55 -16.04 3.23 -2.73
CA ALA A 55 -17.05 3.62 -1.75
C ALA A 55 -16.40 3.92 -0.40
N ARG A 56 -15.48 3.06 0.07
CA ARG A 56 -14.71 3.30 1.29
C ARG A 56 -13.88 4.57 1.21
N TYR A 57 -13.26 4.82 0.03
CA TYR A 57 -12.49 6.04 -0.19
C TYR A 57 -13.39 7.29 -0.04
N GLN A 58 -14.55 7.31 -0.71
CA GLN A 58 -15.50 8.40 -0.64
C GLN A 58 -15.98 8.65 0.80
N ASP A 59 -16.37 7.59 1.51
CA ASP A 59 -16.83 7.69 2.90
C ASP A 59 -15.75 8.30 3.82
N ARG A 60 -14.50 7.83 3.69
CA ARG A 60 -13.40 8.31 4.52
C ARG A 60 -12.99 9.74 4.17
N TYR A 61 -12.94 10.07 2.89
CA TYR A 61 -12.63 11.40 2.43
C TYR A 61 -13.70 12.42 2.89
N GLN A 62 -14.97 12.09 2.75
CA GLN A 62 -16.08 12.97 3.16
C GLN A 62 -16.24 13.11 4.69
N SER A 63 -15.65 12.21 5.48
CA SER A 63 -15.72 12.28 6.94
C SER A 63 -14.92 13.43 7.54
N ASP A 64 -14.00 14.02 6.79
CA ASP A 64 -13.09 15.11 7.21
C ASP A 64 -12.27 14.79 8.48
N ASN A 65 -12.04 13.48 8.73
CA ASN A 65 -11.33 13.01 9.92
C ASN A 65 -9.83 12.79 9.67
N TYR A 66 -9.38 12.88 8.41
CA TYR A 66 -8.03 12.54 7.98
C TYR A 66 -7.41 13.69 7.20
N ASP A 67 -6.09 13.89 7.40
CA ASP A 67 -5.32 14.84 6.59
C ASP A 67 -5.14 14.34 5.15
N ILE A 68 -5.16 13.02 4.92
CA ILE A 68 -5.18 12.39 3.60
C ILE A 68 -5.78 10.99 3.68
N VAL A 69 -6.46 10.60 2.59
CA VAL A 69 -6.94 9.23 2.38
C VAL A 69 -6.18 8.63 1.19
N LEU A 70 -5.57 7.48 1.39
CA LEU A 70 -4.82 6.73 0.39
C LEU A 70 -5.42 5.34 0.18
N VAL A 71 -5.14 4.75 -0.97
CA VAL A 71 -5.51 3.36 -1.30
C VAL A 71 -4.25 2.54 -1.51
N PHE A 72 -4.23 1.29 -1.04
CA PHE A 72 -3.20 0.31 -1.36
C PHE A 72 -3.87 -0.93 -1.96
N CYS A 73 -3.62 -1.21 -3.23
CA CYS A 73 -4.32 -2.26 -3.96
C CYS A 73 -3.48 -2.87 -5.10
N ASP A 74 -3.92 -4.02 -5.56
CA ASP A 74 -3.42 -4.68 -6.75
C ASP A 74 -3.96 -4.02 -8.03
N THR A 75 -3.26 -4.21 -9.16
CA THR A 75 -3.77 -3.80 -10.47
C THR A 75 -4.60 -4.91 -11.11
N ASP A 76 -5.67 -5.35 -10.44
CA ASP A 76 -6.56 -6.37 -11.02
C ASP A 76 -7.16 -5.88 -12.34
N ARG A 77 -7.03 -6.72 -13.40
CA ARG A 77 -7.44 -6.39 -14.77
C ARG A 77 -8.86 -6.83 -15.09
N ARG A 78 -9.65 -7.25 -14.11
CA ARG A 78 -11.07 -7.61 -14.35
C ARG A 78 -11.85 -6.35 -14.74
N LEU A 79 -12.55 -6.41 -15.88
CA LEU A 79 -13.14 -5.26 -16.58
C LEU A 79 -14.23 -4.52 -15.76
N GLU A 80 -14.94 -5.20 -14.87
CA GLU A 80 -16.12 -4.62 -14.19
C GLU A 80 -15.81 -4.04 -12.79
N ASP A 81 -14.80 -4.59 -12.10
CA ASP A 81 -14.42 -4.18 -10.75
C ASP A 81 -12.91 -3.87 -10.63
N GLY A 82 -12.23 -3.73 -11.77
CA GLY A 82 -10.79 -3.66 -11.82
C GLY A 82 -10.23 -2.29 -11.47
N PHE A 83 -8.91 -2.25 -11.47
CA PHE A 83 -8.09 -1.07 -11.11
C PHE A 83 -8.49 0.21 -11.86
N GLU A 84 -8.79 0.12 -13.18
CA GLU A 84 -9.22 1.29 -13.97
C GLU A 84 -10.57 1.86 -13.53
N LEU A 85 -11.48 1.01 -13.07
CA LEU A 85 -12.75 1.47 -12.52
C LEU A 85 -12.57 2.21 -11.19
N ILE A 86 -11.67 1.71 -10.31
CA ILE A 86 -11.30 2.39 -9.07
C ILE A 86 -10.73 3.77 -9.39
N ARG A 87 -9.79 3.86 -10.32
CA ARG A 87 -9.19 5.12 -10.77
C ARG A 87 -10.23 6.10 -11.28
N THR A 88 -11.12 5.63 -12.17
CA THR A 88 -12.20 6.45 -12.73
C THR A 88 -13.12 6.98 -11.64
N LYS A 89 -13.54 6.13 -10.70
CA LYS A 89 -14.44 6.55 -9.60
C LYS A 89 -13.77 7.57 -8.68
N ILE A 90 -12.49 7.38 -8.33
CA ILE A 90 -11.75 8.34 -7.50
C ILE A 90 -11.56 9.66 -8.25
N ASN A 91 -11.19 9.63 -9.53
CA ASN A 91 -11.09 10.84 -10.34
C ASN A 91 -12.40 11.62 -10.40
N ASN A 92 -13.53 10.91 -10.50
CA ASN A 92 -14.86 11.54 -10.53
C ASN A 92 -15.25 12.22 -9.21
N ILE A 93 -14.77 11.73 -8.05
CA ILE A 93 -15.00 12.37 -6.74
C ILE A 93 -14.48 13.82 -6.76
N PHE A 94 -13.35 14.04 -7.41
CA PHE A 94 -12.67 15.34 -7.46
C PHE A 94 -12.94 16.13 -8.74
N GLY A 95 -13.61 15.55 -9.75
CA GLY A 95 -13.66 16.14 -11.08
C GLY A 95 -12.28 16.27 -11.76
N ASN A 96 -11.28 15.53 -11.27
CA ASN A 96 -9.87 15.69 -11.62
C ASN A 96 -9.28 14.37 -12.15
N SER A 97 -8.86 14.33 -13.42
CA SER A 97 -8.38 13.12 -14.08
C SER A 97 -7.06 12.55 -13.55
N VAL A 98 -6.33 13.30 -12.70
CA VAL A 98 -5.05 12.86 -12.13
C VAL A 98 -5.13 12.54 -10.62
N ALA A 99 -6.30 12.72 -9.99
CA ALA A 99 -6.45 12.50 -8.56
C ALA A 99 -6.08 11.08 -8.14
N ALA A 100 -6.57 10.08 -8.86
CA ALA A 100 -6.26 8.67 -8.61
C ALA A 100 -4.74 8.39 -8.64
N ASP A 101 -3.98 9.03 -9.53
CA ASP A 101 -2.52 8.85 -9.62
C ASP A 101 -1.78 9.38 -8.38
N LYS A 102 -2.43 10.22 -7.59
CA LYS A 102 -1.87 10.85 -6.41
C LYS A 102 -2.27 10.18 -5.10
N VAL A 103 -3.30 9.35 -5.11
CA VAL A 103 -3.82 8.74 -3.88
C VAL A 103 -3.83 7.22 -3.92
N ILE A 104 -3.58 6.59 -5.07
CA ILE A 104 -3.50 5.14 -5.18
C ILE A 104 -2.04 4.68 -5.15
N ILE A 105 -1.73 3.85 -4.18
CA ILE A 105 -0.52 3.03 -4.11
C ILE A 105 -0.86 1.70 -4.75
N PHE A 106 -0.21 1.38 -5.84
CA PHE A 106 -0.52 0.17 -6.59
C PHE A 106 0.63 -0.83 -6.62
N VAL A 107 0.29 -2.10 -6.81
CA VAL A 107 1.24 -3.17 -7.10
C VAL A 107 0.74 -3.99 -8.30
N ASN A 108 1.57 -4.14 -9.33
CA ASN A 108 1.32 -4.97 -10.51
C ASN A 108 2.36 -6.10 -10.57
N PRO A 109 1.97 -7.37 -10.64
CA PRO A 109 0.61 -7.90 -10.81
C PRO A 109 -0.19 -8.05 -9.51
N CYS A 110 0.45 -8.12 -8.35
CA CYS A 110 -0.20 -8.30 -7.05
C CYS A 110 0.75 -7.96 -5.90
N THR A 111 0.20 -7.72 -4.72
CA THR A 111 0.93 -7.34 -3.49
C THR A 111 2.04 -8.33 -3.13
N MET A 112 1.91 -9.61 -3.51
CA MET A 112 2.96 -10.60 -3.36
C MET A 112 4.28 -10.22 -4.05
N GLN A 113 4.25 -9.42 -5.13
CA GLN A 113 5.47 -8.88 -5.75
C GLN A 113 6.32 -8.09 -4.75
N VAL A 114 5.69 -7.23 -3.96
CA VAL A 114 6.37 -6.41 -2.94
C VAL A 114 6.73 -7.26 -1.72
N ILE A 115 5.82 -8.10 -1.25
CA ILE A 115 6.06 -8.98 -0.09
C ILE A 115 7.27 -9.89 -0.33
N LEU A 116 7.35 -10.54 -1.47
CA LEU A 116 8.47 -11.43 -1.79
C LEU A 116 9.80 -10.68 -1.99
N SER A 117 9.74 -9.39 -2.34
CA SER A 117 10.94 -8.55 -2.45
C SER A 117 11.67 -8.37 -1.12
N HIS A 118 11.06 -8.68 0.04
CA HIS A 118 11.78 -8.75 1.33
C HIS A 118 12.82 -9.89 1.34
N PHE A 119 12.53 -10.99 0.66
CA PHE A 119 13.29 -12.25 0.77
C PHE A 119 14.26 -12.48 -0.38
N GLY A 120 14.06 -11.81 -1.51
CA GLY A 120 14.96 -11.95 -2.67
C GLY A 120 14.45 -11.24 -3.91
N ASP A 121 15.21 -11.37 -4.98
CA ASP A 121 14.81 -10.87 -6.29
C ASP A 121 13.66 -11.70 -6.84
N VAL A 122 12.62 -11.02 -7.28
CA VAL A 122 11.37 -11.63 -7.77
C VAL A 122 10.77 -10.80 -8.91
N SER A 123 10.19 -11.50 -9.88
CA SER A 123 9.47 -10.88 -11.01
C SER A 123 8.23 -11.71 -11.32
N LEU A 124 7.14 -11.43 -10.62
CA LEU A 124 5.88 -12.14 -10.83
C LEU A 124 5.24 -11.72 -12.16
N ARG A 125 4.62 -12.70 -12.84
CA ARG A 125 3.96 -12.51 -14.14
C ARG A 125 2.45 -12.63 -14.09
N THR A 126 1.89 -12.84 -12.90
CA THR A 126 0.44 -13.12 -12.75
C THR A 126 -0.03 -12.84 -11.33
N GLN A 127 -1.29 -12.54 -11.19
CA GLN A 127 -1.98 -12.45 -9.89
C GLN A 127 -2.38 -13.82 -9.34
N ASN A 128 -2.28 -14.86 -10.15
CA ASN A 128 -2.73 -16.19 -9.78
C ASN A 128 -1.82 -16.77 -8.69
N LYS A 129 -2.31 -16.82 -7.46
CA LYS A 129 -1.59 -17.32 -6.28
C LYS A 129 -1.04 -18.73 -6.50
N ARG A 130 -1.79 -19.63 -7.18
CA ARG A 130 -1.35 -21.00 -7.46
C ARG A 130 -0.17 -21.05 -8.44
N LYS A 131 -0.09 -20.11 -9.39
CA LYS A 131 1.02 -20.01 -10.32
C LYS A 131 2.27 -19.40 -9.65
N ASN A 132 2.06 -18.55 -8.66
CA ASN A 132 3.13 -17.92 -7.88
C ASN A 132 3.62 -18.82 -6.73
N ASP A 133 2.91 -19.89 -6.38
CA ASP A 133 3.22 -20.79 -5.25
C ASP A 133 4.66 -21.29 -5.22
N PRO A 134 5.27 -21.75 -6.34
CA PRO A 134 6.66 -22.19 -6.33
C PRO A 134 7.64 -21.08 -5.91
N GLU A 135 7.39 -19.86 -6.36
CA GLU A 135 8.24 -18.71 -6.05
C GLU A 135 8.05 -18.25 -4.61
N ILE A 136 6.80 -18.27 -4.11
CA ILE A 136 6.47 -17.96 -2.72
C ILE A 136 7.23 -18.94 -1.80
N LYS A 137 7.12 -20.23 -2.05
CA LYS A 137 7.79 -21.27 -1.25
C LYS A 137 9.31 -21.16 -1.29
N ARG A 138 9.87 -20.94 -2.48
CA ARG A 138 11.32 -20.78 -2.69
C ARG A 138 11.89 -19.65 -1.83
N LEU A 139 11.20 -18.52 -1.79
CA LEU A 139 11.68 -17.31 -1.11
C LEU A 139 11.36 -17.28 0.39
N THR A 140 10.23 -17.82 0.79
CA THR A 140 9.74 -17.71 2.18
C THR A 140 9.98 -18.97 3.02
N GLY A 141 10.28 -20.11 2.38
CA GLY A 141 10.35 -21.38 3.09
C GLY A 141 8.99 -21.93 3.54
N LEU A 142 7.90 -21.44 2.97
CA LEU A 142 6.57 -21.98 3.26
C LEU A 142 6.51 -23.47 2.89
N SER A 143 5.90 -24.30 3.75
CA SER A 143 5.83 -25.75 3.58
C SER A 143 5.23 -26.17 2.23
N ASP A 144 5.75 -27.25 1.65
CA ASP A 144 5.29 -27.83 0.38
C ASP A 144 3.95 -28.57 0.49
N GLU A 145 3.49 -28.87 1.71
CA GLU A 145 2.30 -29.68 1.94
C GLU A 145 1.01 -29.06 1.41
N LYS A 146 0.92 -27.74 1.38
CA LYS A 146 -0.25 -26.99 0.89
C LYS A 146 0.17 -25.92 -0.10
N LYS A 147 -0.69 -25.66 -1.10
CA LYS A 147 -0.50 -24.52 -2.01
C LYS A 147 -0.84 -23.22 -1.29
N TYR A 148 -0.11 -22.16 -1.60
CA TYR A 148 -0.41 -20.83 -1.10
C TYR A 148 -1.79 -20.38 -1.61
N ASP A 149 -2.68 -20.05 -0.70
CA ASP A 149 -4.03 -19.55 -0.96
C ASP A 149 -4.33 -18.19 -0.33
N GLY A 150 -3.35 -17.66 0.42
CA GLY A 150 -3.50 -16.40 1.15
C GLY A 150 -4.33 -16.52 2.43
N CYS A 151 -4.52 -17.72 2.99
CA CYS A 151 -5.15 -17.88 4.29
C CYS A 151 -4.33 -17.22 5.40
N LYS A 152 -4.95 -16.97 6.55
CA LYS A 152 -4.30 -16.26 7.65
C LYS A 152 -3.01 -16.95 8.11
N GLU A 153 -2.99 -18.29 8.22
CA GLU A 153 -1.81 -19.04 8.63
C GLU A 153 -0.62 -18.82 7.69
N HIS A 154 -0.87 -18.81 6.37
CA HIS A 154 0.18 -18.55 5.39
C HIS A 154 0.69 -17.11 5.47
N ARG A 155 -0.21 -16.14 5.66
CA ARG A 155 0.18 -14.73 5.83
C ARG A 155 0.98 -14.54 7.11
N ASP A 156 0.51 -15.06 8.25
CA ASP A 156 1.19 -14.98 9.54
C ASP A 156 2.61 -15.57 9.46
N PHE A 157 2.76 -16.73 8.80
CA PHE A 157 4.06 -17.35 8.61
C PHE A 157 5.02 -16.44 7.81
N ILE A 158 4.57 -15.92 6.66
CA ILE A 158 5.40 -15.07 5.81
C ILE A 158 5.72 -13.74 6.52
N PHE A 159 4.72 -13.10 7.11
CA PHE A 159 4.89 -11.78 7.72
C PHE A 159 5.70 -11.83 9.03
N SER A 160 5.70 -12.95 9.74
CA SER A 160 6.57 -13.12 10.91
C SER A 160 8.06 -13.00 10.58
N GLN A 161 8.44 -13.25 9.34
CA GLN A 161 9.82 -13.18 8.86
C GLN A 161 10.23 -11.78 8.36
N ILE A 162 9.29 -10.83 8.28
CA ILE A 162 9.58 -9.46 7.86
C ILE A 162 10.21 -8.71 9.03
N THR A 163 11.41 -8.18 8.81
CA THR A 163 12.23 -7.43 9.76
C THR A 163 12.64 -6.09 9.20
N LYS A 164 13.26 -5.23 10.02
CA LYS A 164 13.78 -3.94 9.54
C LYS A 164 14.87 -4.11 8.48
N GLU A 165 15.70 -5.14 8.64
CA GLU A 165 16.81 -5.42 7.72
C GLU A 165 16.30 -5.79 6.34
N ASN A 166 15.36 -6.74 6.25
CA ASN A 166 14.82 -7.15 4.96
C ASN A 166 13.82 -6.15 4.36
N TYR A 167 13.26 -5.24 5.18
CA TYR A 167 12.51 -4.09 4.68
C TYR A 167 13.39 -3.14 3.84
N GLU A 168 14.62 -2.85 4.29
CA GLU A 168 15.55 -2.02 3.51
C GLU A 168 15.94 -2.68 2.19
N GLU A 169 16.10 -4.01 2.18
CA GLU A 169 16.36 -4.76 0.95
C GLU A 169 15.14 -4.75 0.01
N MET A 170 13.94 -4.92 0.54
CA MET A 170 12.71 -4.78 -0.24
C MET A 170 12.62 -3.40 -0.89
N LYS A 171 12.86 -2.31 -0.16
CA LYS A 171 12.84 -0.94 -0.71
C LYS A 171 13.79 -0.78 -1.89
N LYS A 172 15.02 -1.30 -1.78
CA LYS A 172 16.00 -1.25 -2.88
C LYS A 172 15.45 -1.96 -4.11
N ARG A 173 14.91 -3.20 -3.95
CA ARG A 173 14.39 -4.01 -5.05
C ARG A 173 13.19 -3.37 -5.73
N ILE A 174 12.21 -2.91 -4.96
CA ILE A 174 11.01 -2.29 -5.55
C ILE A 174 11.29 -0.90 -6.15
N SER A 175 12.35 -0.20 -5.74
CA SER A 175 12.74 1.07 -6.35
C SER A 175 13.28 0.92 -7.78
N LEU A 176 13.63 -0.31 -8.19
CA LEU A 176 14.05 -0.64 -9.54
C LEU A 176 12.88 -1.02 -10.46
N LEU A 177 11.69 -1.21 -9.90
CA LEU A 177 10.50 -1.50 -10.69
C LEU A 177 9.95 -0.22 -11.36
N SER A 178 9.19 -0.41 -12.42
CA SER A 178 8.47 0.70 -13.05
C SER A 178 7.43 1.29 -12.10
N ASP A 179 7.24 2.60 -12.17
CA ASP A 179 6.14 3.34 -11.50
C ASP A 179 4.93 3.53 -12.43
N ASP A 180 4.97 3.02 -13.66
CA ASP A 180 3.82 2.96 -14.56
C ASP A 180 3.07 1.62 -14.35
N TYR A 181 1.84 1.69 -13.85
CA TYR A 181 1.00 0.52 -13.58
C TYR A 181 0.70 -0.34 -14.83
N LYS A 182 0.94 0.16 -16.04
CA LYS A 182 0.80 -0.60 -17.30
C LYS A 182 1.94 -1.59 -17.51
N ASN A 183 3.06 -1.38 -16.87
CA ASN A 183 4.21 -2.28 -16.90
C ASN A 183 4.06 -3.41 -15.87
N GLN A 184 4.81 -4.50 -16.05
CA GLN A 184 4.77 -5.63 -15.14
C GLN A 184 6.13 -6.34 -15.05
N PRO A 185 6.71 -6.45 -13.84
CA PRO A 185 6.18 -5.94 -12.57
C PRO A 185 6.34 -4.42 -12.43
N ALA A 186 5.44 -3.79 -11.66
CA ALA A 186 5.46 -2.35 -11.42
C ALA A 186 4.87 -2.00 -10.05
N THR A 187 5.32 -0.89 -9.45
CA THR A 187 4.72 -0.32 -8.24
C THR A 187 5.21 1.11 -8.00
N ASN A 188 4.35 1.97 -7.50
CA ASN A 188 4.74 3.29 -6.99
C ASN A 188 4.98 3.28 -5.46
N PHE A 189 4.94 2.12 -4.82
CA PHE A 189 5.03 2.02 -3.35
C PHE A 189 6.36 2.56 -2.81
N ALA A 190 7.49 2.37 -3.50
CA ALA A 190 8.78 2.92 -3.10
C ALA A 190 8.77 4.45 -2.93
N TYR A 191 7.95 5.17 -3.72
CA TYR A 191 7.74 6.61 -3.56
C TYR A 191 7.05 6.91 -2.23
N TYR A 192 5.95 6.23 -1.91
CA TYR A 192 5.19 6.46 -0.68
C TYR A 192 5.96 6.06 0.57
N LEU A 193 6.75 4.98 0.52
CA LEU A 193 7.61 4.59 1.65
C LEU A 193 8.56 5.72 2.05
N ARG A 194 9.17 6.39 1.06
CA ARG A 194 10.03 7.56 1.34
C ARG A 194 9.25 8.71 1.99
N LEU A 195 7.98 8.91 1.63
CA LEU A 195 7.13 9.93 2.25
C LEU A 195 6.78 9.55 3.70
N PHE A 196 6.44 8.29 3.94
CA PHE A 196 6.07 7.80 5.28
C PHE A 196 7.25 7.79 6.26
N GLU A 197 8.46 7.57 5.77
CA GLU A 197 9.67 7.62 6.57
C GLU A 197 10.14 9.05 6.90
N ASN A 198 9.74 10.03 6.10
CA ASN A 198 10.15 11.41 6.26
C ASN A 198 9.27 12.12 7.31
N SER A 199 9.91 12.88 8.23
CA SER A 199 9.21 13.70 9.21
C SER A 199 8.60 14.99 8.64
N ASN A 200 8.89 15.34 7.39
CA ASN A 200 8.23 16.45 6.71
C ASN A 200 6.90 15.99 6.10
N SER A 201 5.79 16.53 6.58
CA SER A 201 4.43 16.21 6.14
C SER A 201 3.87 17.10 5.03
N ASP A 202 4.64 18.05 4.49
CA ASP A 202 4.17 19.00 3.46
C ASP A 202 3.69 18.30 2.17
N TRP A 203 4.09 17.04 1.97
CA TRP A 203 3.63 16.24 0.84
C TRP A 203 2.12 16.01 0.88
N ILE A 204 1.51 15.94 2.07
CA ILE A 204 0.06 15.79 2.23
C ILE A 204 -0.66 17.00 1.64
N ASP A 205 -0.26 18.21 2.05
CA ASP A 205 -0.87 19.45 1.55
C ASP A 205 -0.64 19.62 0.04
N LYS A 206 0.53 19.18 -0.47
CA LYS A 206 0.82 19.17 -1.92
C LYS A 206 -0.09 18.23 -2.68
N ILE A 207 -0.30 17.00 -2.20
CA ILE A 207 -1.22 16.06 -2.85
C ILE A 207 -2.64 16.61 -2.82
N ASN A 208 -3.12 17.06 -1.67
CA ASN A 208 -4.46 17.64 -1.53
C ASN A 208 -4.65 18.82 -2.50
N SER A 209 -3.67 19.72 -2.59
CA SER A 209 -3.76 20.85 -3.53
C SER A 209 -3.78 20.43 -5.00
N ILE A 210 -3.30 19.24 -5.36
CA ILE A 210 -3.34 18.70 -6.73
C ILE A 210 -4.70 18.05 -6.99
N ILE A 211 -5.21 17.24 -6.05
CA ILE A 211 -6.44 16.48 -6.26
C ILE A 211 -7.69 17.39 -6.20
N GLU A 212 -7.65 18.48 -5.42
CA GLU A 212 -8.75 19.42 -5.23
C GLU A 212 -8.75 20.59 -6.27
N LYS A 213 -7.78 20.64 -7.15
CA LYS A 213 -7.78 21.64 -8.24
C LYS A 213 -8.82 21.26 -9.29
N GLU A 214 -9.79 22.15 -9.46
CA GLU A 214 -10.71 22.20 -10.61
C GLU A 214 -9.98 22.38 -11.95
#